data_18ea1bd0e9f0584bae3014313d62b2e4
#
_entry.id   18ea1bd0e9f0584bae3014313d62b2e4
#
_cell.length_a   1.000
_cell.length_b   1.000
_cell.length_c   1.000
_cell.angle_alpha   90.00
_cell.angle_beta   90.00
_cell.angle_gamma   90.00
#
_symmetry.space_group_name_H-M   'P 1'
#
loop_
_entity.id
_entity.type
_entity.pdbx_description
1 polymer ?
#
loop_
_entity_poly.entity_id
_entity_poly.type
_entity_poly.pdbx_seq_one_letter_code
_entity_poly.pdbx_strand_id
1 'polypeptide(L)'
;RELDALGGEMGKNIDKTFIQSKMLNESKGPAVHSLRAQADKQDYTSEMRRVLENTDHLTIRQAEISEILTEPAEEGGEKKRITGVKALSGAVYHCRAVVLATGVYLGARCVYGDVSNPTGPNGLQAANHLTDSLKEHGIEMYRFKTGTPARADRRSIDFSKMEEQFGDKRVVPFSFSTDPETVQREQVSCWLTYTNEKTHEIIRENLDRSPLFSGAIEGTGPCLL
;
A
#
# COMPACT_ATOMS: atom_id res chain seq x y z
N ARG A 1 13.70 0.29 7.49
CA ARG A 1 15.01 0.83 7.91
C ARG A 1 15.94 1.07 6.73
N GLU A 2 15.99 0.22 5.72
CA GLU A 2 16.80 0.42 4.52
C GLU A 2 16.43 1.72 3.78
N LEU A 3 15.13 1.97 3.59
CA LEU A 3 14.64 3.24 3.03
C LEU A 3 15.04 4.45 3.87
N ASP A 4 14.99 4.32 5.20
CA ASP A 4 15.39 5.37 6.12
C ASP A 4 16.90 5.70 6.01
N ALA A 5 17.72 4.67 5.90
CA ALA A 5 19.16 4.83 5.68
C ALA A 5 19.50 5.57 4.37
N LEU A 6 18.61 5.50 3.38
CA LEU A 6 18.70 6.26 2.12
C LEU A 6 18.02 7.64 2.17
N GLY A 7 17.59 8.09 3.35
CA GLY A 7 16.92 9.36 3.54
C GLY A 7 15.40 9.34 3.32
N GLY A 8 14.80 8.15 3.27
CA GLY A 8 13.34 8.01 3.09
C GLY A 8 12.54 8.48 4.31
N GLU A 9 11.33 8.95 4.07
CA GLU A 9 10.48 9.58 5.10
C GLU A 9 9.54 8.60 5.82
N MET A 10 9.31 7.39 5.28
CA MET A 10 8.32 6.44 5.83
C MET A 10 8.61 6.06 7.29
N GLY A 11 9.88 5.84 7.65
CA GLY A 11 10.30 5.51 9.02
C GLY A 11 9.96 6.62 10.00
N LYS A 12 10.29 7.86 9.68
CA LYS A 12 9.98 9.03 10.50
C LYS A 12 8.48 9.27 10.63
N ASN A 13 7.74 9.08 9.54
CA ASN A 13 6.30 9.27 9.54
C ASN A 13 5.59 8.24 10.42
N ILE A 14 5.96 6.95 10.30
CA ILE A 14 5.33 5.91 11.14
C ILE A 14 5.68 6.08 12.62
N ASP A 15 6.88 6.55 12.96
CA ASP A 15 7.28 6.83 14.35
C ASP A 15 6.40 7.92 15.00
N LYS A 16 5.84 8.83 14.20
CA LYS A 16 4.91 9.86 14.67
C LYS A 16 3.46 9.38 14.76
N THR A 17 3.06 8.40 13.94
CA THR A 17 1.64 8.11 13.67
C THR A 17 1.22 6.68 13.99
N PHE A 18 2.11 5.85 14.53
CA PHE A 18 1.72 4.50 14.93
C PHE A 18 0.78 4.51 16.15
N ILE A 19 -0.12 3.54 16.18
CA ILE A 19 -1.00 3.25 17.31
C ILE A 19 -0.58 1.98 18.07
N GLN A 20 0.17 1.09 17.40
CA GLN A 20 0.83 -0.05 18.02
C GLN A 20 2.14 -0.35 17.28
N SER A 21 3.19 -0.69 18.03
CA SER A 21 4.46 -1.20 17.51
C SER A 21 4.82 -2.50 18.20
N LYS A 22 5.28 -3.48 17.43
CA LYS A 22 5.66 -4.79 17.96
C LYS A 22 6.80 -5.39 17.16
N MET A 23 7.79 -5.93 17.86
CA MET A 23 8.82 -6.78 17.26
C MET A 23 8.24 -8.17 16.98
N LEU A 24 8.35 -8.61 15.75
CA LEU A 24 7.93 -9.94 15.31
C LEU A 24 9.11 -10.90 15.26
N ASN A 25 8.81 -12.20 15.38
CA ASN A 25 9.77 -13.30 15.24
C ASN A 25 10.88 -13.33 16.31
N GLU A 26 10.67 -12.76 17.47
CA GLU A 26 11.67 -12.75 18.54
C GLU A 26 12.15 -14.14 18.94
N SER A 27 11.24 -15.13 18.92
CA SER A 27 11.54 -16.54 19.21
C SER A 27 12.40 -17.24 18.15
N LYS A 28 12.54 -16.65 16.96
CA LYS A 28 13.26 -17.24 15.81
C LYS A 28 14.69 -16.71 15.66
N GLY A 29 15.12 -15.82 16.53
CA GLY A 29 16.45 -15.23 16.56
C GLY A 29 16.60 -13.90 15.83
N PRO A 30 17.68 -13.15 16.13
CA PRO A 30 17.83 -11.75 15.70
C PRO A 30 17.81 -11.50 14.19
N ALA A 31 18.27 -12.48 13.40
CA ALA A 31 18.36 -12.35 11.95
C ALA A 31 17.00 -12.17 11.25
N VAL A 32 15.93 -12.59 11.91
CA VAL A 32 14.56 -12.51 11.38
C VAL A 32 13.64 -11.58 12.20
N HIS A 33 14.20 -10.85 13.15
CA HIS A 33 13.45 -9.82 13.88
C HIS A 33 12.92 -8.78 12.90
N SER A 34 11.64 -8.47 12.98
CA SER A 34 10.98 -7.53 12.09
C SER A 34 10.06 -6.63 12.87
N LEU A 35 10.26 -5.33 12.77
CA LEU A 35 9.34 -4.35 13.33
C LEU A 35 8.06 -4.30 12.52
N ARG A 36 6.93 -4.33 13.23
CA ARG A 36 5.61 -4.08 12.66
C ARG A 36 4.94 -2.96 13.43
N ALA A 37 4.45 -1.96 12.70
CA ALA A 37 3.58 -0.95 13.27
C ALA A 37 2.18 -1.04 12.68
N GLN A 38 1.20 -0.72 13.51
CA GLN A 38 -0.14 -0.35 13.08
C GLN A 38 -0.24 1.17 13.12
N ALA A 39 -0.66 1.78 12.03
CA ALA A 39 -0.78 3.22 11.92
C ALA A 39 -2.24 3.66 12.08
N ASP A 40 -2.47 4.82 12.66
CA ASP A 40 -3.68 5.57 12.35
C ASP A 40 -3.60 6.00 10.88
N LYS A 41 -4.57 5.59 10.08
CA LYS A 41 -4.54 5.82 8.64
C LYS A 41 -4.67 7.30 8.28
N GLN A 42 -5.46 8.05 9.05
CA GLN A 42 -5.67 9.47 8.79
C GLN A 42 -4.46 10.28 9.23
N ASP A 43 -3.94 10.01 10.41
CA ASP A 43 -2.74 10.68 10.92
C ASP A 43 -1.53 10.42 10.03
N TYR A 44 -1.32 9.15 9.61
CA TYR A 44 -0.24 8.80 8.70
C TYR A 44 -0.31 9.57 7.38
N THR A 45 -1.51 9.64 6.81
CA THR A 45 -1.72 10.34 5.52
C THR A 45 -1.54 11.85 5.69
N SER A 46 -2.08 12.43 6.76
CA SER A 46 -2.00 13.86 7.03
C SER A 46 -0.57 14.31 7.31
N GLU A 47 0.18 13.54 8.11
CA GLU A 47 1.58 13.85 8.40
C GLU A 47 2.46 13.71 7.15
N MET A 48 2.30 12.64 6.37
CA MET A 48 3.05 12.49 5.12
C MET A 48 2.76 13.64 4.15
N ARG A 49 1.49 14.02 4.02
CA ARG A 49 1.11 15.15 3.18
C ARG A 49 1.74 16.45 3.66
N ARG A 50 1.72 16.71 4.97
CA ARG A 50 2.36 17.89 5.57
C ARG A 50 3.86 17.95 5.27
N VAL A 51 4.55 16.81 5.36
CA VAL A 51 5.98 16.72 5.03
C VAL A 51 6.21 17.05 3.56
N LEU A 52 5.46 16.42 2.66
CA LEU A 52 5.61 16.62 1.22
C LEU A 52 5.30 18.07 0.79
N GLU A 53 4.24 18.67 1.34
CA GLU A 53 3.86 20.06 1.03
C GLU A 53 4.90 21.10 1.53
N ASN A 54 5.71 20.74 2.54
CA ASN A 54 6.77 21.59 3.06
C ASN A 54 8.18 21.21 2.58
N THR A 55 8.29 20.31 1.61
CA THR A 55 9.58 19.92 1.04
C THR A 55 9.98 20.87 -0.09
N ASP A 56 11.14 21.47 0.02
CA ASP A 56 11.68 22.38 -1.00
C ASP A 56 11.80 21.68 -2.36
N HIS A 57 11.51 22.42 -3.41
CA HIS A 57 11.58 21.97 -4.81
C HIS A 57 10.64 20.80 -5.14
N LEU A 58 9.66 20.49 -4.29
CA LEU A 58 8.62 19.49 -4.53
C LEU A 58 7.28 20.17 -4.82
N THR A 59 6.66 19.84 -5.92
CA THR A 59 5.31 20.31 -6.27
C THR A 59 4.37 19.12 -6.38
N ILE A 60 3.29 19.13 -5.61
CA ILE A 60 2.24 18.12 -5.68
C ILE A 60 1.15 18.59 -6.63
N ARG A 61 0.76 17.74 -7.58
CA ARG A 61 -0.35 18.00 -8.51
C ARG A 61 -1.33 16.86 -8.49
N GLN A 62 -2.61 17.19 -8.40
CA GLN A 62 -3.70 16.22 -8.57
C GLN A 62 -4.02 16.11 -10.07
N ALA A 63 -3.51 15.06 -10.70
CA ALA A 63 -3.76 14.80 -12.11
C ALA A 63 -3.62 13.30 -12.41
N GLU A 64 -4.47 12.77 -13.27
CA GLU A 64 -4.29 11.43 -13.82
C GLU A 64 -3.35 11.55 -15.03
N ILE A 65 -2.24 10.83 -14.99
CA ILE A 65 -1.30 10.75 -16.11
C ILE A 65 -1.77 9.65 -17.06
N SER A 66 -1.90 9.99 -18.33
CA SER A 66 -2.38 9.08 -19.37
C SER A 66 -1.28 8.63 -20.33
N GLU A 67 -0.17 9.37 -20.43
CA GLU A 67 0.84 9.11 -21.45
C GLU A 67 2.24 9.51 -20.97
N ILE A 68 3.24 8.70 -21.34
CA ILE A 68 4.66 9.04 -21.21
C ILE A 68 5.14 9.55 -22.57
N LEU A 69 5.70 10.74 -22.58
CA LEU A 69 6.20 11.38 -23.80
C LEU A 69 7.69 11.09 -23.98
N THR A 70 8.04 10.64 -25.17
CA THR A 70 9.42 10.32 -25.54
C THR A 70 9.77 10.84 -26.93
N GLU A 71 11.07 11.00 -27.16
CA GLU A 71 11.65 11.28 -28.46
C GLU A 71 12.85 10.35 -28.72
N PRO A 72 13.29 10.15 -29.96
CA PRO A 72 14.53 9.42 -30.24
C PRO A 72 15.69 10.07 -29.48
N ALA A 73 16.52 9.25 -28.82
CA ALA A 73 17.70 9.76 -28.11
C ALA A 73 18.79 10.24 -29.04
N GLU A 74 18.87 9.61 -30.21
CA GLU A 74 19.77 9.97 -31.32
C GLU A 74 18.99 9.86 -32.65
N GLU A 75 19.36 10.62 -33.64
CA GLU A 75 18.71 10.60 -34.95
C GLU A 75 18.84 9.23 -35.61
N GLY A 76 17.69 8.54 -35.80
CA GLY A 76 17.65 7.19 -36.36
C GLY A 76 17.96 6.05 -35.34
N GLY A 77 18.15 6.35 -34.07
CA GLY A 77 18.41 5.35 -33.02
C GLY A 77 17.14 4.72 -32.46
N GLU A 78 17.22 3.46 -31.99
CA GLU A 78 16.12 2.76 -31.33
C GLU A 78 15.88 3.25 -29.88
N LYS A 79 16.88 3.86 -29.25
CA LYS A 79 16.78 4.35 -27.88
C LYS A 79 15.88 5.58 -27.81
N LYS A 80 15.01 5.60 -26.81
CA LYS A 80 14.10 6.73 -26.54
C LYS A 80 14.55 7.49 -25.30
N ARG A 81 14.33 8.79 -25.32
CA ARG A 81 14.55 9.71 -24.20
C ARG A 81 13.20 10.23 -23.71
N ILE A 82 12.99 10.25 -22.40
CA ILE A 82 11.81 10.86 -21.78
C ILE A 82 11.86 12.38 -22.00
N THR A 83 10.76 12.96 -22.43
CA THR A 83 10.58 14.42 -22.57
C THR A 83 9.51 14.97 -21.66
N GLY A 84 8.61 14.12 -21.15
CA GLY A 84 7.55 14.54 -20.25
C GLY A 84 6.51 13.49 -20.00
N VAL A 85 5.44 13.92 -19.36
CA VAL A 85 4.20 13.16 -19.18
C VAL A 85 3.02 14.04 -19.55
N LYS A 86 1.94 13.40 -20.03
CA LYS A 86 0.70 14.08 -20.36
C LYS A 86 -0.41 13.61 -19.43
N ALA A 87 -1.11 14.56 -18.88
CA ALA A 87 -2.30 14.31 -18.07
C ALA A 87 -3.52 14.05 -18.96
N LEU A 88 -4.52 13.34 -18.44
CA LEU A 88 -5.79 13.09 -19.11
C LEU A 88 -6.52 14.39 -19.52
N SER A 89 -6.31 15.47 -18.76
CA SER A 89 -6.81 16.81 -19.08
C SER A 89 -6.15 17.47 -20.30
N GLY A 90 -5.08 16.87 -20.84
CA GLY A 90 -4.27 17.42 -21.93
C GLY A 90 -3.07 18.24 -21.45
N ALA A 91 -2.92 18.53 -20.16
CA ALA A 91 -1.75 19.24 -19.65
C ALA A 91 -0.48 18.40 -19.83
N VAL A 92 0.61 19.06 -20.23
CA VAL A 92 1.92 18.42 -20.43
C VAL A 92 2.89 18.93 -19.35
N TYR A 93 3.57 18.00 -18.70
CA TYR A 93 4.64 18.29 -17.74
C TYR A 93 5.96 17.79 -18.31
N HIS A 94 6.85 18.74 -18.67
CA HIS A 94 8.17 18.39 -19.19
C HIS A 94 9.10 17.91 -18.07
N CYS A 95 9.77 16.79 -18.29
CA CYS A 95 10.73 16.23 -17.35
C CYS A 95 11.79 15.40 -18.07
N ARG A 96 12.89 15.14 -17.37
CA ARG A 96 14.01 14.31 -17.87
C ARG A 96 13.92 12.87 -17.42
N ALA A 97 13.10 12.58 -16.42
CA ALA A 97 12.91 11.25 -15.86
C ALA A 97 11.51 11.14 -15.26
N VAL A 98 10.97 9.93 -15.27
CA VAL A 98 9.68 9.58 -14.67
C VAL A 98 9.89 8.40 -13.73
N VAL A 99 9.38 8.50 -12.50
CA VAL A 99 9.32 7.40 -11.54
C VAL A 99 7.88 6.93 -11.43
N LEU A 100 7.63 5.67 -11.76
CA LEU A 100 6.32 5.05 -11.65
C LEU A 100 6.14 4.49 -10.24
N ALA A 101 5.26 5.09 -9.46
CA ALA A 101 4.91 4.65 -8.10
C ALA A 101 3.38 4.57 -7.96
N THR A 102 2.74 3.89 -8.89
CA THR A 102 1.29 3.90 -9.13
C THR A 102 0.48 3.09 -8.11
N GLY A 103 1.15 2.39 -7.20
CA GLY A 103 0.49 1.55 -6.21
C GLY A 103 -0.42 0.50 -6.86
N VAL A 104 -1.65 0.40 -6.38
CA VAL A 104 -2.66 -0.59 -6.82
C VAL A 104 -3.79 0.06 -7.63
N TYR A 105 -3.52 1.16 -8.32
CA TYR A 105 -4.56 1.95 -9.00
C TYR A 105 -4.63 1.74 -10.52
N LEU A 106 -3.57 1.22 -11.17
CA LEU A 106 -3.58 0.98 -12.61
C LEU A 106 -4.59 -0.09 -13.00
N GLY A 107 -5.62 0.30 -13.77
CA GLY A 107 -6.70 -0.58 -14.19
C GLY A 107 -7.35 -1.30 -13.00
N ALA A 108 -7.46 -0.63 -11.86
CA ALA A 108 -7.86 -1.25 -10.61
C ALA A 108 -9.31 -1.70 -10.62
N ARG A 109 -9.58 -2.78 -9.89
CA ARG A 109 -10.92 -3.32 -9.64
C ARG A 109 -10.98 -3.82 -8.20
N CYS A 110 -12.00 -3.39 -7.46
CA CYS A 110 -12.29 -3.88 -6.13
C CYS A 110 -13.46 -4.86 -6.16
N VAL A 111 -13.28 -6.03 -5.56
CA VAL A 111 -14.28 -7.09 -5.53
C VAL A 111 -14.70 -7.34 -4.09
N TYR A 112 -16.02 -7.33 -3.85
CA TYR A 112 -16.64 -7.55 -2.56
C TYR A 112 -17.76 -8.60 -2.72
N GLY A 113 -17.47 -9.85 -2.40
CA GLY A 113 -18.41 -10.95 -2.70
C GLY A 113 -18.75 -10.98 -4.19
N ASP A 114 -20.03 -10.86 -4.51
CA ASP A 114 -20.54 -10.91 -5.89
C ASP A 114 -20.45 -9.57 -6.64
N VAL A 115 -20.02 -8.50 -5.95
CA VAL A 115 -19.94 -7.15 -6.54
C VAL A 115 -18.53 -6.82 -6.97
N SER A 116 -18.39 -6.34 -8.21
CA SER A 116 -17.11 -5.89 -8.76
C SER A 116 -17.20 -4.43 -9.21
N ASN A 117 -16.42 -3.57 -8.57
CA ASN A 117 -16.37 -2.14 -8.85
C ASN A 117 -15.07 -1.77 -9.58
N PRO A 118 -15.13 -1.07 -10.73
CA PRO A 118 -13.95 -0.59 -11.45
C PRO A 118 -13.35 0.66 -10.77
N THR A 119 -12.96 0.51 -9.51
CA THR A 119 -12.40 1.57 -8.66
C THR A 119 -11.09 1.12 -8.04
N GLY A 120 -10.30 2.08 -7.62
CA GLY A 120 -9.19 1.85 -6.70
C GLY A 120 -9.67 1.61 -5.26
N PRO A 121 -8.76 1.36 -4.33
CA PRO A 121 -9.08 1.17 -2.92
C PRO A 121 -9.85 2.35 -2.32
N ASN A 122 -10.71 2.05 -1.35
CA ASN A 122 -11.55 3.04 -0.64
C ASN A 122 -12.50 3.85 -1.55
N GLY A 123 -12.88 3.32 -2.71
CA GLY A 123 -13.76 4.00 -3.66
C GLY A 123 -13.09 5.13 -4.44
N LEU A 124 -11.77 5.27 -4.36
CA LEU A 124 -11.02 6.24 -5.14
C LEU A 124 -11.00 5.82 -6.62
N GLN A 125 -10.85 6.78 -7.51
CA GLN A 125 -10.82 6.53 -8.94
C GLN A 125 -9.64 5.63 -9.32
N ALA A 126 -9.88 4.66 -10.19
CA ALA A 126 -8.82 3.87 -10.81
C ALA A 126 -8.10 4.69 -11.90
N ALA A 127 -6.80 4.46 -12.06
CA ALA A 127 -6.02 5.04 -13.15
C ALA A 127 -6.06 4.11 -14.36
N ASN A 128 -6.89 4.43 -15.36
CA ASN A 128 -7.18 3.49 -16.45
C ASN A 128 -6.43 3.83 -17.75
N HIS A 129 -5.80 4.99 -17.85
CA HIS A 129 -5.34 5.52 -19.14
C HIS A 129 -3.83 5.38 -19.36
N LEU A 130 -3.03 5.14 -18.34
CA LEU A 130 -1.57 5.04 -18.47
C LEU A 130 -1.10 3.68 -18.99
N THR A 131 -1.88 2.62 -18.77
CA THR A 131 -1.47 1.24 -19.06
C THR A 131 -1.07 1.01 -20.51
N ASP A 132 -1.80 1.61 -21.46
CA ASP A 132 -1.53 1.44 -22.89
C ASP A 132 -0.24 2.15 -23.29
N SER A 133 0.00 3.36 -22.80
CA SER A 133 1.28 4.05 -22.99
C SER A 133 2.47 3.26 -22.44
N LEU A 134 2.31 2.60 -21.29
CA LEU A 134 3.38 1.73 -20.73
C LEU A 134 3.68 0.54 -21.65
N LYS A 135 2.64 -0.10 -22.22
CA LYS A 135 2.81 -1.20 -23.20
C LYS A 135 3.50 -0.75 -24.47
N GLU A 136 3.16 0.44 -24.99
CA GLU A 136 3.82 1.04 -26.18
C GLU A 136 5.31 1.31 -25.94
N HIS A 137 5.72 1.48 -24.68
CA HIS A 137 7.11 1.56 -24.27
C HIS A 137 7.76 0.21 -23.94
N GLY A 138 7.10 -0.91 -24.24
CA GLY A 138 7.63 -2.26 -24.05
C GLY A 138 7.56 -2.78 -22.62
N ILE A 139 6.77 -2.14 -21.74
CA ILE A 139 6.57 -2.63 -20.38
C ILE A 139 5.49 -3.71 -20.40
N GLU A 140 5.85 -4.94 -20.06
CA GLU A 140 4.89 -6.02 -19.90
C GLU A 140 4.00 -5.79 -18.69
N MET A 141 2.69 -5.93 -18.87
CA MET A 141 1.70 -5.68 -17.82
C MET A 141 1.00 -6.95 -17.40
N TYR A 142 1.01 -7.23 -16.12
CA TYR A 142 0.35 -8.39 -15.52
C TYR A 142 -0.70 -7.96 -14.51
N ARG A 143 -1.76 -8.79 -14.38
CA ARG A 143 -2.78 -8.59 -13.36
C ARG A 143 -2.30 -9.16 -12.03
N PHE A 144 -2.21 -8.30 -11.02
CA PHE A 144 -1.95 -8.71 -9.64
C PHE A 144 -3.23 -8.62 -8.81
N LYS A 145 -3.35 -9.50 -7.83
CA LYS A 145 -4.41 -9.47 -6.84
C LYS A 145 -3.84 -9.31 -5.45
N THR A 146 -4.56 -8.60 -4.58
CA THR A 146 -4.30 -8.58 -3.15
C THR A 146 -5.59 -8.87 -2.39
N GLY A 147 -5.51 -9.54 -1.25
CA GLY A 147 -6.64 -9.69 -0.33
C GLY A 147 -6.55 -8.63 0.77
N THR A 148 -7.68 -8.03 1.09
CA THR A 148 -7.81 -7.12 2.22
C THR A 148 -8.83 -7.69 3.19
N PRO A 149 -8.50 -7.85 4.49
CA PRO A 149 -9.45 -8.35 5.48
C PRO A 149 -10.62 -7.38 5.65
N ALA A 150 -11.78 -7.92 5.97
CA ALA A 150 -12.97 -7.12 6.24
C ALA A 150 -12.75 -6.21 7.45
N ARG A 151 -13.29 -4.99 7.38
CA ARG A 151 -13.38 -4.09 8.53
C ARG A 151 -14.59 -4.47 9.36
N ALA A 152 -14.36 -4.81 10.63
CA ALA A 152 -15.42 -5.10 11.58
C ALA A 152 -15.77 -3.84 12.40
N ASP A 153 -17.06 -3.65 12.67
CA ASP A 153 -17.50 -2.63 13.63
C ASP A 153 -17.07 -3.07 15.04
N ARG A 154 -16.25 -2.26 15.71
CA ARG A 154 -15.74 -2.55 17.04
C ARG A 154 -16.85 -2.86 18.05
N ARG A 155 -18.02 -2.25 17.89
CA ARG A 155 -19.18 -2.46 18.78
C ARG A 155 -19.81 -3.84 18.64
N SER A 156 -19.57 -4.52 17.51
CA SER A 156 -20.06 -5.87 17.23
C SER A 156 -19.11 -6.98 17.72
N ILE A 157 -17.94 -6.62 18.25
CA ILE A 157 -16.90 -7.57 18.64
C ILE A 157 -17.02 -7.88 20.12
N ASP A 158 -17.08 -9.16 20.44
CA ASP A 158 -17.04 -9.66 21.82
C ASP A 158 -15.58 -9.92 22.24
N PHE A 159 -14.92 -8.88 22.76
CA PHE A 159 -13.53 -8.94 23.20
C PHE A 159 -13.30 -9.91 24.36
N SER A 160 -14.34 -10.28 25.12
CA SER A 160 -14.20 -11.25 26.21
C SER A 160 -13.81 -12.66 25.74
N LYS A 161 -13.99 -12.95 24.44
CA LYS A 161 -13.63 -14.23 23.81
C LYS A 161 -12.31 -14.20 23.08
N MET A 162 -11.55 -13.12 23.22
CA MET A 162 -10.30 -12.88 22.51
C MET A 162 -9.15 -12.70 23.48
N GLU A 163 -7.95 -12.97 23.01
CA GLU A 163 -6.72 -12.75 23.77
C GLU A 163 -6.13 -11.38 23.40
N GLU A 164 -5.94 -10.52 24.42
CA GLU A 164 -5.36 -9.20 24.20
C GLU A 164 -3.87 -9.32 23.87
N GLN A 165 -3.48 -8.63 22.78
CA GLN A 165 -2.10 -8.58 22.29
C GLN A 165 -1.57 -7.15 22.40
N PHE A 166 -0.75 -6.92 23.40
CA PHE A 166 -0.11 -5.63 23.65
C PHE A 166 1.00 -5.37 22.62
N GLY A 167 1.25 -4.11 22.36
CA GLY A 167 2.50 -3.67 21.74
C GLY A 167 3.70 -3.84 22.66
N ASP A 168 4.89 -3.61 22.16
CA ASP A 168 6.12 -3.70 22.94
C ASP A 168 6.14 -2.66 24.06
N LYS A 169 6.57 -3.04 25.24
CA LYS A 169 6.68 -2.11 26.38
C LYS A 169 7.66 -0.98 26.13
N ARG A 170 8.72 -1.27 25.38
CA ARG A 170 9.67 -0.29 24.89
C ARG A 170 9.69 -0.30 23.38
N VAL A 171 9.18 0.74 22.79
CA VAL A 171 9.12 0.88 21.33
C VAL A 171 10.51 1.17 20.77
N VAL A 172 10.86 0.43 19.71
CA VAL A 172 12.05 0.67 18.91
C VAL A 172 11.62 1.51 17.69
N PRO A 173 12.23 2.68 17.45
CA PRO A 173 11.87 3.50 16.29
C PRO A 173 12.14 2.80 14.96
N PHE A 174 11.38 3.12 13.95
CA PHE A 174 11.63 2.69 12.56
C PHE A 174 12.75 3.52 11.92
N SER A 175 12.83 4.80 12.23
CA SER A 175 13.87 5.69 11.74
C SER A 175 15.09 5.68 12.67
N PHE A 176 16.28 5.69 12.09
CA PHE A 176 17.54 5.88 12.81
C PHE A 176 17.72 7.29 13.36
N SER A 177 17.01 8.28 12.76
CA SER A 177 17.08 9.67 13.18
C SER A 177 16.03 10.02 14.24
N THR A 178 15.13 9.11 14.60
CA THR A 178 14.12 9.32 15.66
C THR A 178 14.72 8.98 17.01
N ASP A 179 14.62 9.93 17.97
CA ASP A 179 15.00 9.67 19.34
C ASP A 179 14.06 8.62 19.96
N PRO A 180 14.61 7.50 20.49
CA PRO A 180 13.81 6.42 21.07
C PRO A 180 12.88 6.86 22.21
N GLU A 181 13.21 7.91 22.93
CA GLU A 181 12.37 8.40 24.03
C GLU A 181 11.12 9.14 23.51
N THR A 182 11.16 9.71 22.32
CA THR A 182 10.02 10.45 21.74
C THR A 182 8.91 9.54 21.20
N VAL A 183 9.17 8.25 20.98
CA VAL A 183 8.19 7.29 20.46
C VAL A 183 7.45 6.52 21.56
N GLN A 184 7.82 6.74 22.84
CA GLN A 184 7.15 6.06 23.94
C GLN A 184 5.78 6.69 24.18
N ARG A 185 4.70 5.90 24.01
CA ARG A 185 3.31 6.34 24.17
C ARG A 185 2.39 5.20 24.56
N GLU A 186 1.20 5.52 25.02
CA GLU A 186 0.13 4.54 25.18
C GLU A 186 -0.25 3.94 23.83
N GLN A 187 -0.37 2.62 23.77
CA GLN A 187 -0.63 1.89 22.55
C GLN A 187 -2.00 1.23 22.56
N VAL A 188 -2.61 1.10 21.39
CA VAL A 188 -3.87 0.37 21.21
C VAL A 188 -3.57 -1.11 21.07
N SER A 189 -4.21 -1.94 21.88
CA SER A 189 -4.06 -3.40 21.79
C SER A 189 -4.71 -3.96 20.54
N CYS A 190 -4.08 -5.01 19.99
CA CYS A 190 -4.72 -5.93 19.06
C CYS A 190 -5.39 -7.08 19.84
N TRP A 191 -6.25 -7.84 19.18
CA TRP A 191 -6.98 -8.93 19.79
C TRP A 191 -6.87 -10.17 18.91
N LEU A 192 -6.41 -11.26 19.50
CA LEU A 192 -6.23 -12.53 18.82
C LEU A 192 -7.48 -13.39 18.97
N THR A 193 -7.96 -13.92 17.87
CA THR A 193 -9.01 -14.92 17.82
C THR A 193 -8.61 -16.04 16.85
N TYR A 194 -9.32 -17.14 16.89
CA TYR A 194 -9.05 -18.31 16.07
C TYR A 194 -10.28 -18.69 15.25
N THR A 195 -10.04 -19.21 14.06
CA THR A 195 -11.07 -19.90 13.31
C THR A 195 -11.40 -21.23 13.99
N ASN A 196 -12.62 -21.69 13.84
CA ASN A 196 -13.09 -22.97 14.37
C ASN A 196 -13.79 -23.78 13.26
N GLU A 197 -14.26 -24.97 13.60
CA GLU A 197 -14.89 -25.86 12.63
C GLU A 197 -16.10 -25.22 11.95
N LYS A 198 -16.94 -24.50 12.71
CA LYS A 198 -18.09 -23.77 12.15
C LYS A 198 -17.67 -22.67 11.16
N THR A 199 -16.59 -21.98 11.44
CA THR A 199 -16.01 -21.01 10.50
C THR A 199 -15.61 -21.69 9.18
N HIS A 200 -14.96 -22.86 9.29
CA HIS A 200 -14.50 -23.62 8.12
C HIS A 200 -15.68 -24.20 7.32
N GLU A 201 -16.74 -24.66 7.98
CA GLU A 201 -17.98 -25.10 7.31
C GLU A 201 -18.59 -23.97 6.48
N ILE A 202 -18.79 -22.80 7.08
CA ILE A 202 -19.34 -21.62 6.41
C ILE A 202 -18.50 -21.24 5.18
N ILE A 203 -17.17 -21.29 5.30
CA ILE A 203 -16.28 -21.00 4.17
C ILE A 203 -16.48 -22.05 3.07
N ARG A 204 -16.50 -23.34 3.39
CA ARG A 204 -16.67 -24.42 2.41
C ARG A 204 -18.01 -24.35 1.69
N GLU A 205 -19.08 -24.04 2.40
CA GLU A 205 -20.43 -23.90 1.85
C GLU A 205 -20.58 -22.71 0.88
N ASN A 206 -19.64 -21.77 0.90
CA ASN A 206 -19.68 -20.54 0.07
C ASN A 206 -18.45 -20.39 -0.84
N LEU A 207 -17.70 -21.44 -1.12
CA LEU A 207 -16.53 -21.38 -2.00
C LEU A 207 -16.90 -21.01 -3.44
N ASP A 208 -18.03 -21.48 -3.93
CA ASP A 208 -18.58 -21.19 -5.25
C ASP A 208 -18.89 -19.69 -5.45
N ARG A 209 -19.19 -18.98 -4.35
CA ARG A 209 -19.41 -17.54 -4.33
C ARG A 209 -18.12 -16.73 -4.24
N SER A 210 -17.01 -17.38 -3.97
CA SER A 210 -15.72 -16.70 -3.88
C SER A 210 -15.20 -16.35 -5.28
N PRO A 211 -14.98 -15.06 -5.60
CA PRO A 211 -14.45 -14.65 -6.90
C PRO A 211 -13.09 -15.26 -7.22
N LEU A 212 -12.33 -15.62 -6.19
CA LEU A 212 -11.03 -16.27 -6.33
C LEU A 212 -11.18 -17.75 -6.76
N PHE A 213 -12.07 -18.49 -6.08
CA PHE A 213 -12.29 -19.92 -6.36
C PHE A 213 -13.14 -20.15 -7.61
N SER A 214 -14.05 -19.25 -7.92
CA SER A 214 -14.86 -19.31 -9.16
C SER A 214 -14.07 -18.92 -10.42
N GLY A 215 -12.83 -18.42 -10.28
CA GLY A 215 -12.03 -17.96 -11.43
C GLY A 215 -12.43 -16.59 -11.97
N ALA A 216 -13.34 -15.88 -11.32
CA ALA A 216 -13.72 -14.52 -11.70
C ALA A 216 -12.59 -13.50 -11.49
N ILE A 217 -11.64 -13.80 -10.61
CA ILE A 217 -10.40 -13.06 -10.43
C ILE A 217 -9.25 -13.91 -10.97
N GLU A 218 -8.74 -13.53 -12.12
CA GLU A 218 -7.50 -14.06 -12.66
C GLU A 218 -6.33 -13.14 -12.27
N GLY A 219 -5.27 -13.70 -11.72
CA GLY A 219 -4.08 -12.92 -11.39
C GLY A 219 -3.14 -13.65 -10.46
N THR A 220 -1.86 -13.42 -10.66
CA THR A 220 -0.80 -13.84 -9.75
C THR A 220 -0.68 -12.78 -8.66
N GLY A 221 -0.66 -13.18 -7.42
CA GLY A 221 -0.49 -12.21 -6.36
C GLY A 221 0.27 -12.78 -5.19
N PRO A 222 0.99 -11.95 -4.45
CA PRO A 222 1.50 -12.37 -3.17
C PRO A 222 0.30 -12.76 -2.30
N CYS A 223 0.35 -13.96 -1.75
CA CYS A 223 -0.55 -14.35 -0.69
C CYS A 223 -0.08 -13.57 0.54
N LEU A 224 -0.70 -12.43 0.78
CA LEU A 224 -0.56 -11.76 2.06
C LEU A 224 -1.47 -12.49 3.03
N LEU A 225 -0.89 -13.46 3.71
CA LEU A 225 -1.48 -14.08 4.89
C LEU A 225 -1.26 -13.17 6.09
#